data_64f02de137ad741d324c332dd34a308e
#
_entry.id   64f02de137ad741d324c332dd34a308e
#
_cell.length_a   1.000
_cell.length_b   1.000
_cell.length_c   1.000
_cell.angle_alpha   90.00
_cell.angle_beta   90.00
_cell.angle_gamma   90.00
#
_symmetry.space_group_name_H-M   'P 1'
#
loop_
_entity.id
_entity.type
_entity.pdbx_description
1 polymer ?
#
loop_
_entity_poly.entity_id
_entity_poly.type
_entity_poly.pdbx_seq_one_letter_code
_entity_poly.pdbx_strand_id
1 'polypeptide(L)'
;HMYFVASEHIFRKPMIAWLLERFLAPIARRKGSVDASTVMEIRSRLKAGHSIAIFPEGNRSLDGRTGLIHPTTGKLIKAFGATLVTYHLEGGFFTTPRWGFGIRKGRMTGRCVGVYPKEELKKMKPEEILELVRKDLYEDPYITQAKEKIRFRSKAPARGLETALYLCPHCKSIGTLYSTKREIICTCGYRAEFDEYGYFEAASE
;
A
#
# COMPACT_ATOMS: atom_id res chain seq x y z
N HIS A 1 -1.83 -16.62 -17.05
CA HIS A 1 -0.75 -16.15 -16.19
C HIS A 1 -1.00 -14.71 -15.77
N MET A 2 -0.64 -14.35 -14.52
CA MET A 2 -0.78 -13.00 -14.00
C MET A 2 0.61 -12.39 -13.79
N TYR A 3 0.84 -11.19 -14.33
CA TYR A 3 2.07 -10.42 -14.14
C TYR A 3 1.83 -9.26 -13.18
N PHE A 4 2.83 -8.93 -12.38
CA PHE A 4 2.79 -7.81 -11.44
C PHE A 4 3.67 -6.67 -11.93
N VAL A 5 3.15 -5.43 -11.88
CA VAL A 5 3.98 -4.26 -12.10
C VAL A 5 4.68 -3.92 -10.79
N ALA A 6 6.00 -4.00 -10.76
CA ALA A 6 6.82 -3.81 -9.58
C ALA A 6 7.88 -2.71 -9.79
N SER A 7 8.23 -2.02 -8.69
CA SER A 7 9.30 -1.03 -8.72
C SER A 7 10.67 -1.71 -8.90
N GLU A 8 11.56 -1.12 -9.69
CA GLU A 8 12.93 -1.60 -9.92
C GLU A 8 13.74 -1.82 -8.63
N HIS A 9 13.38 -1.14 -7.52
CA HIS A 9 14.07 -1.33 -6.24
C HIS A 9 13.98 -2.74 -5.67
N ILE A 10 12.95 -3.51 -6.03
CA ILE A 10 12.78 -4.89 -5.57
C ILE A 10 13.86 -5.78 -6.16
N PHE A 11 14.34 -5.45 -7.37
CA PHE A 11 15.38 -6.21 -8.09
C PHE A 11 16.81 -5.93 -7.62
N ARG A 12 17.03 -4.98 -6.69
CA ARG A 12 18.38 -4.70 -6.15
C ARG A 12 18.96 -5.81 -5.29
N LYS A 13 18.13 -6.73 -4.78
CA LYS A 13 18.58 -7.91 -4.04
C LYS A 13 18.62 -9.10 -4.98
N PRO A 14 19.83 -9.62 -5.36
CA PRO A 14 19.96 -10.58 -6.45
C PRO A 14 19.17 -11.87 -6.22
N MET A 15 19.15 -12.40 -5.00
CA MET A 15 18.39 -13.60 -4.67
C MET A 15 16.87 -13.39 -4.81
N ILE A 16 16.38 -12.22 -4.38
CA ILE A 16 14.96 -11.86 -4.51
C ILE A 16 14.61 -11.61 -5.98
N ALA A 17 15.47 -10.92 -6.73
CA ALA A 17 15.31 -10.68 -8.15
C ALA A 17 15.18 -12.00 -8.92
N TRP A 18 16.11 -12.94 -8.71
CA TRP A 18 16.05 -14.25 -9.33
C TRP A 18 14.76 -15.03 -9.02
N LEU A 19 14.32 -15.02 -7.75
CA LEU A 19 13.08 -15.67 -7.33
C LEU A 19 11.85 -15.05 -8.01
N LEU A 20 11.79 -13.72 -8.02
CA LEU A 20 10.69 -12.97 -8.64
C LEU A 20 10.64 -13.18 -10.15
N GLU A 21 11.76 -13.11 -10.83
CA GLU A 21 11.87 -13.35 -12.28
C GLU A 21 11.48 -14.76 -12.65
N ARG A 22 11.91 -15.76 -11.84
CA ARG A 22 11.62 -17.17 -12.11
C ARG A 22 10.14 -17.55 -11.91
N PHE A 23 9.43 -16.93 -10.94
CA PHE A 23 8.08 -17.34 -10.56
C PHE A 23 7.00 -16.32 -10.93
N LEU A 24 7.29 -15.03 -10.92
CA LEU A 24 6.30 -13.96 -11.11
C LEU A 24 6.55 -13.16 -12.39
N ALA A 25 7.75 -13.21 -12.97
CA ALA A 25 8.16 -12.44 -14.15
C ALA A 25 7.61 -11.00 -14.14
N PRO A 26 7.89 -10.21 -13.07
CA PRO A 26 7.27 -8.90 -12.89
C PRO A 26 7.71 -7.94 -13.97
N ILE A 27 6.78 -7.05 -14.36
CA ILE A 27 7.07 -5.93 -15.24
C ILE A 27 7.77 -4.85 -14.41
N ALA A 28 9.02 -4.57 -14.71
CA ALA A 28 9.81 -3.56 -14.00
C ALA A 28 9.31 -2.15 -14.35
N ARG A 29 9.09 -1.32 -13.32
CA ARG A 29 8.74 0.10 -13.48
C ARG A 29 9.79 0.98 -12.81
N ARG A 30 10.28 1.98 -13.53
CA ARG A 30 11.12 3.04 -12.95
C ARG A 30 10.28 3.96 -12.07
N LYS A 31 10.80 4.30 -10.90
CA LYS A 31 10.11 5.17 -9.95
C LYS A 31 10.02 6.59 -10.50
N GLY A 32 8.83 7.19 -10.47
CA GLY A 32 8.61 8.61 -10.83
C GLY A 32 8.30 8.90 -12.29
N SER A 33 8.30 7.90 -13.17
CA SER A 33 7.92 8.10 -14.58
C SER A 33 6.83 7.10 -15.02
N VAL A 34 5.90 7.57 -15.84
CA VAL A 34 5.10 6.67 -16.68
C VAL A 34 5.98 6.36 -17.88
N ASP A 35 6.80 5.34 -17.76
CA ASP A 35 7.68 4.92 -18.84
C ASP A 35 6.82 4.31 -19.97
N ALA A 36 6.93 4.88 -21.17
CA ALA A 36 6.23 4.40 -22.34
C ALA A 36 6.52 2.93 -22.62
N SER A 37 7.72 2.45 -22.33
CA SER A 37 8.11 1.05 -22.48
C SER A 37 7.30 0.13 -21.55
N THR A 38 7.11 0.50 -20.29
CA THR A 38 6.26 -0.23 -19.34
C THR A 38 4.81 -0.30 -19.83
N VAL A 39 4.26 0.80 -20.34
CA VAL A 39 2.89 0.83 -20.88
C VAL A 39 2.75 -0.08 -22.10
N MET A 40 3.74 -0.07 -22.99
CA MET A 40 3.75 -0.93 -24.17
C MET A 40 3.86 -2.41 -23.79
N GLU A 41 4.69 -2.76 -22.81
CA GLU A 41 4.81 -4.14 -22.33
C GLU A 41 3.51 -4.62 -21.69
N ILE A 42 2.88 -3.84 -20.80
CA ILE A 42 1.57 -4.16 -20.22
C ILE A 42 0.55 -4.44 -21.34
N ARG A 43 0.48 -3.57 -22.34
CA ARG A 43 -0.44 -3.71 -23.46
C ARG A 43 -0.17 -4.97 -24.29
N SER A 44 1.08 -5.31 -24.52
CA SER A 44 1.49 -6.53 -25.21
C SER A 44 1.02 -7.78 -24.47
N ARG A 45 1.25 -7.83 -23.13
CA ARG A 45 0.83 -8.95 -22.29
C ARG A 45 -0.69 -9.10 -22.23
N LEU A 46 -1.43 -7.98 -22.11
CA LEU A 46 -2.89 -7.99 -22.16
C LEU A 46 -3.43 -8.51 -23.49
N LYS A 47 -2.83 -8.11 -24.63
CA LYS A 47 -3.18 -8.63 -25.96
C LYS A 47 -2.91 -10.13 -26.11
N ALA A 48 -1.88 -10.64 -25.42
CA ALA A 48 -1.55 -12.06 -25.37
C ALA A 48 -2.48 -12.86 -24.42
N GLY A 49 -3.52 -12.25 -23.85
CA GLY A 49 -4.49 -12.91 -22.99
C GLY A 49 -4.04 -13.07 -21.54
N HIS A 50 -2.99 -12.36 -21.11
CA HIS A 50 -2.52 -12.40 -19.73
C HIS A 50 -3.20 -11.34 -18.86
N SER A 51 -3.21 -11.57 -17.54
CA SER A 51 -3.68 -10.60 -16.55
C SER A 51 -2.52 -9.79 -16.00
N ILE A 52 -2.77 -8.51 -15.68
CA ILE A 52 -1.79 -7.60 -15.10
C ILE A 52 -2.32 -7.07 -13.77
N ALA A 53 -1.55 -7.22 -12.72
CA ALA A 53 -1.83 -6.64 -11.40
C ALA A 53 -1.01 -5.36 -11.21
N ILE A 54 -1.69 -4.26 -10.86
CA ILE A 54 -1.09 -2.95 -10.66
C ILE A 54 -1.57 -2.39 -9.32
N PHE A 55 -0.64 -1.84 -8.54
CA PHE A 55 -0.95 -1.03 -7.37
C PHE A 55 -0.93 0.44 -7.77
N PRO A 56 -2.10 1.09 -7.98
CA PRO A 56 -2.16 2.40 -8.65
C PRO A 56 -1.62 3.56 -7.82
N GLU A 57 -1.49 3.40 -6.51
CA GLU A 57 -0.82 4.36 -5.63
C GLU A 57 0.70 4.45 -5.89
N GLY A 58 1.30 3.35 -6.36
CA GLY A 58 2.73 3.27 -6.65
C GLY A 58 3.65 3.28 -5.43
N ASN A 59 3.14 3.55 -4.24
CA ASN A 59 3.86 3.53 -2.97
C ASN A 59 3.02 2.85 -1.89
N ARG A 60 3.69 2.36 -0.84
CA ARG A 60 3.00 1.97 0.38
C ARG A 60 2.61 3.22 1.15
N SER A 61 1.39 3.26 1.66
CA SER A 61 0.91 4.33 2.54
C SER A 61 1.74 4.41 3.83
N LEU A 62 1.86 5.61 4.40
CA LEU A 62 2.57 5.85 5.67
C LEU A 62 1.64 5.63 6.87
N ASP A 63 0.38 6.03 6.76
CA ASP A 63 -0.67 5.96 7.79
C ASP A 63 -1.69 4.84 7.54
N GLY A 64 -1.56 4.12 6.43
CA GLY A 64 -2.43 3.03 6.03
C GLY A 64 -3.60 3.44 5.14
N ARG A 65 -3.94 4.71 5.08
CA ARG A 65 -5.00 5.22 4.19
C ARG A 65 -4.57 5.15 2.75
N THR A 66 -5.53 4.91 1.87
CA THR A 66 -5.29 4.97 0.42
C THR A 66 -4.76 6.35 0.03
N GLY A 67 -3.59 6.35 -0.57
CA GLY A 67 -2.91 7.55 -1.01
C GLY A 67 -3.44 8.08 -2.34
N LEU A 68 -2.73 9.06 -2.89
CA LEU A 68 -3.08 9.66 -4.17
C LEU A 68 -2.92 8.64 -5.30
N ILE A 69 -4.01 8.36 -6.01
CA ILE A 69 -4.00 7.67 -7.30
C ILE A 69 -3.86 8.73 -8.39
N HIS A 70 -2.80 8.60 -9.19
CA HIS A 70 -2.46 9.61 -10.20
C HIS A 70 -3.58 9.80 -11.25
N PRO A 71 -3.89 11.03 -11.67
CA PRO A 71 -4.96 11.30 -12.64
C PRO A 71 -4.83 10.55 -13.97
N THR A 72 -3.61 10.25 -14.41
CA THR A 72 -3.38 9.48 -15.64
C THR A 72 -3.83 8.02 -15.55
N THR A 73 -4.12 7.48 -14.36
CA THR A 73 -4.53 6.08 -14.16
C THR A 73 -5.80 5.76 -14.95
N GLY A 74 -6.81 6.62 -14.93
CA GLY A 74 -8.04 6.42 -15.71
C GLY A 74 -7.79 6.40 -17.22
N LYS A 75 -6.90 7.28 -17.71
CA LYS A 75 -6.49 7.30 -19.13
C LYS A 75 -5.76 6.00 -19.52
N LEU A 76 -4.88 5.50 -18.66
CA LEU A 76 -4.13 4.26 -18.90
C LEU A 76 -5.07 3.04 -18.94
N ILE A 77 -5.97 2.90 -17.97
CA ILE A 77 -6.95 1.81 -17.91
C ILE A 77 -7.79 1.80 -19.19
N LYS A 78 -8.31 2.96 -19.61
CA LYS A 78 -9.07 3.08 -20.87
C LYS A 78 -8.23 2.69 -22.09
N ALA A 79 -6.97 3.12 -22.15
CA ALA A 79 -6.06 2.83 -23.26
C ALA A 79 -5.65 1.36 -23.34
N PHE A 80 -5.63 0.63 -22.22
CA PHE A 80 -5.34 -0.81 -22.21
C PHE A 80 -6.43 -1.62 -22.90
N GLY A 81 -7.69 -1.19 -22.88
CA GLY A 81 -8.81 -1.85 -23.54
C GLY A 81 -9.05 -3.28 -23.04
N ALA A 82 -8.82 -3.53 -21.77
CA ALA A 82 -9.04 -4.79 -21.10
C ALA A 82 -10.12 -4.66 -20.01
N THR A 83 -10.68 -5.77 -19.56
CA THR A 83 -11.57 -5.79 -18.39
C THR A 83 -10.78 -5.36 -17.15
N LEU A 84 -11.34 -4.43 -16.38
CA LEU A 84 -10.80 -4.00 -15.09
C LEU A 84 -11.43 -4.82 -13.98
N VAL A 85 -10.60 -5.37 -13.10
CA VAL A 85 -11.01 -5.98 -11.84
C VAL A 85 -10.37 -5.17 -10.72
N THR A 86 -11.18 -4.63 -9.82
CA THR A 86 -10.72 -3.96 -8.62
C THR A 86 -10.69 -4.96 -7.47
N TYR A 87 -9.55 -5.02 -6.77
CA TYR A 87 -9.33 -5.96 -5.68
C TYR A 87 -8.83 -5.21 -4.45
N HIS A 88 -9.58 -5.28 -3.36
CA HIS A 88 -9.31 -4.55 -2.13
C HIS A 88 -8.59 -5.46 -1.13
N LEU A 89 -7.52 -4.95 -0.51
CA LEU A 89 -6.72 -5.65 0.51
C LEU A 89 -6.85 -4.92 1.83
N GLU A 90 -7.21 -5.63 2.89
CA GLU A 90 -7.33 -5.13 4.26
C GLU A 90 -6.27 -5.76 5.16
N GLY A 91 -5.84 -5.07 6.21
CA GLY A 91 -4.85 -5.54 7.19
C GLY A 91 -3.39 -5.44 6.75
N GLY A 92 -3.11 -5.06 5.51
CA GLY A 92 -1.76 -4.96 4.97
C GLY A 92 -0.89 -3.93 5.70
N PHE A 93 -1.47 -2.78 6.04
CA PHE A 93 -0.79 -1.72 6.79
C PHE A 93 -0.30 -2.20 8.16
N PHE A 94 -1.18 -2.82 8.95
CA PHE A 94 -0.81 -3.31 10.28
C PHE A 94 0.15 -4.50 10.24
N THR A 95 0.10 -5.32 9.18
CA THR A 95 1.03 -6.44 9.00
C THR A 95 2.46 -5.97 8.73
N THR A 96 2.64 -4.99 7.85
CA THR A 96 3.95 -4.45 7.47
C THR A 96 3.86 -2.93 7.28
N PRO A 97 3.72 -2.14 8.35
CA PRO A 97 3.71 -0.69 8.21
C PRO A 97 5.01 -0.20 7.59
N ARG A 98 4.93 0.86 6.79
CA ARG A 98 6.09 1.39 6.06
C ARG A 98 7.22 1.86 6.97
N TRP A 99 6.86 2.36 8.15
CA TRP A 99 7.79 2.84 9.18
C TRP A 99 8.30 1.71 10.10
N GLY A 100 7.61 0.56 10.15
CA GLY A 100 7.92 -0.52 11.06
C GLY A 100 8.97 -1.50 10.54
N PHE A 101 9.46 -2.33 11.44
CA PHE A 101 10.43 -3.39 11.16
C PHE A 101 9.79 -4.77 11.26
N GLY A 102 10.09 -5.62 10.27
CA GLY A 102 9.61 -7.00 10.25
C GLY A 102 8.14 -7.16 9.87
N ILE A 103 7.65 -8.37 10.00
CA ILE A 103 6.27 -8.76 9.70
C ILE A 103 5.54 -8.99 11.01
N ARG A 104 4.40 -8.37 11.20
CA ARG A 104 3.49 -8.60 12.32
C ARG A 104 2.51 -9.70 11.94
N LYS A 105 2.27 -10.62 12.86
CA LYS A 105 1.33 -11.73 12.65
C LYS A 105 -0.09 -11.27 12.93
N GLY A 106 -0.90 -11.12 11.90
CA GLY A 106 -2.31 -10.74 11.97
C GLY A 106 -3.06 -11.21 10.74
N ARG A 107 -4.38 -11.03 10.74
CA ARG A 107 -5.23 -11.42 9.62
C ARG A 107 -5.14 -10.35 8.52
N MET A 108 -4.90 -10.81 7.30
CA MET A 108 -5.09 -10.03 6.09
C MET A 108 -6.23 -10.65 5.29
N THR A 109 -7.08 -9.84 4.72
CA THR A 109 -8.16 -10.25 3.84
C THR A 109 -8.08 -9.53 2.51
N GLY A 110 -8.65 -10.15 1.48
CA GLY A 110 -8.76 -9.54 0.18
C GLY A 110 -10.05 -9.95 -0.49
N ARG A 111 -10.68 -9.02 -1.21
CA ARG A 111 -11.94 -9.25 -1.92
C ARG A 111 -11.97 -8.53 -3.25
N CYS A 112 -12.61 -9.15 -4.23
CA CYS A 112 -13.00 -8.47 -5.46
C CYS A 112 -14.10 -7.47 -5.13
N VAL A 113 -13.92 -6.21 -5.53
CA VAL A 113 -14.90 -5.14 -5.30
C VAL A 113 -15.75 -4.93 -6.54
N GLY A 114 -15.12 -4.91 -7.72
CA GLY A 114 -15.83 -4.71 -8.97
C GLY A 114 -15.16 -5.40 -10.15
N VAL A 115 -15.97 -5.73 -11.15
CA VAL A 115 -15.54 -6.26 -12.45
C VAL A 115 -16.19 -5.41 -13.53
N TYR A 116 -15.39 -4.71 -14.31
CA TYR A 116 -15.83 -3.75 -15.32
C TYR A 116 -15.38 -4.21 -16.71
N PRO A 117 -16.31 -4.72 -17.53
CA PRO A 117 -16.00 -5.15 -18.89
C PRO A 117 -15.39 -4.03 -19.73
N LYS A 118 -14.51 -4.39 -20.65
CA LYS A 118 -13.86 -3.41 -21.55
C LYS A 118 -14.86 -2.59 -22.37
N GLU A 119 -16.03 -3.16 -22.69
CA GLU A 119 -17.09 -2.50 -23.43
C GLU A 119 -17.75 -1.37 -22.64
N GLU A 120 -17.86 -1.55 -21.34
CA GLU A 120 -18.34 -0.54 -20.39
C GLU A 120 -17.29 0.58 -20.23
N LEU A 121 -16.05 0.21 -19.97
CA LEU A 121 -14.94 1.17 -19.79
C LEU A 121 -14.71 2.04 -21.03
N LYS A 122 -14.95 1.51 -22.24
CA LYS A 122 -14.87 2.30 -23.48
C LYS A 122 -15.86 3.47 -23.51
N LYS A 123 -17.05 3.31 -22.93
CA LYS A 123 -18.10 4.34 -22.89
C LYS A 123 -17.83 5.41 -21.82
N MET A 124 -17.09 5.07 -20.77
CA MET A 124 -16.77 5.95 -19.66
C MET A 124 -15.67 6.96 -20.05
N LYS A 125 -15.72 8.16 -19.42
CA LYS A 125 -14.61 9.11 -19.49
C LYS A 125 -13.46 8.64 -18.59
N PRO A 126 -12.19 9.02 -18.89
CA PRO A 126 -11.05 8.65 -18.02
C PRO A 126 -11.21 9.09 -16.58
N GLU A 127 -11.86 10.22 -16.35
CA GLU A 127 -12.11 10.78 -15.02
C GLU A 127 -13.10 9.91 -14.23
N GLU A 128 -14.14 9.39 -14.89
CA GLU A 128 -15.13 8.48 -14.29
C GLU A 128 -14.48 7.14 -13.91
N ILE A 129 -13.59 6.61 -14.76
CA ILE A 129 -12.81 5.40 -14.46
C ILE A 129 -11.88 5.64 -13.24
N LEU A 130 -11.26 6.81 -13.16
CA LEU A 130 -10.39 7.17 -12.03
C LEU A 130 -11.18 7.22 -10.71
N GLU A 131 -12.35 7.87 -10.70
CA GLU A 131 -13.19 7.97 -9.51
C GLU A 131 -13.73 6.58 -9.07
N LEU A 132 -14.08 5.73 -10.04
CA LEU A 132 -14.45 4.36 -9.78
C LEU A 132 -13.32 3.61 -9.07
N VAL A 133 -12.09 3.69 -9.58
CA VAL A 133 -10.92 3.04 -8.97
C VAL A 133 -10.65 3.60 -7.57
N ARG A 134 -10.73 4.92 -7.39
CA ARG A 134 -10.56 5.57 -6.07
C ARG A 134 -11.58 5.08 -5.05
N LYS A 135 -12.84 4.99 -5.45
CA LYS A 135 -13.93 4.50 -4.59
C LYS A 135 -13.71 3.04 -4.20
N ASP A 136 -13.41 2.19 -5.16
CA ASP A 136 -13.29 0.75 -4.94
C ASP A 136 -12.06 0.37 -4.11
N LEU A 137 -10.98 1.13 -4.25
CA LEU A 137 -9.71 0.86 -3.56
C LEU A 137 -9.52 1.71 -2.29
N TYR A 138 -10.52 2.53 -1.92
CA TYR A 138 -10.41 3.33 -0.71
C TYR A 138 -10.32 2.44 0.53
N GLU A 139 -9.27 2.63 1.32
CA GLU A 139 -9.04 1.97 2.60
C GLU A 139 -8.70 3.01 3.66
N ASP A 140 -9.35 2.91 4.82
CA ASP A 140 -8.88 3.47 6.07
C ASP A 140 -8.77 2.30 7.07
N PRO A 141 -7.56 1.83 7.37
CA PRO A 141 -7.36 0.63 8.18
C PRO A 141 -7.89 0.77 9.60
N TYR A 142 -8.02 2.01 10.10
CA TYR A 142 -8.55 2.26 11.45
C TYR A 142 -10.07 2.10 11.50
N ILE A 143 -10.79 2.32 10.39
CA ILE A 143 -12.24 2.03 10.33
C ILE A 143 -12.48 0.52 10.45
N THR A 144 -11.71 -0.28 9.70
CA THR A 144 -11.78 -1.74 9.79
C THR A 144 -11.35 -2.22 11.18
N GLN A 145 -10.27 -1.66 11.71
CA GLN A 145 -9.73 -2.04 13.02
C GLN A 145 -10.68 -1.72 14.17
N ALA A 146 -11.38 -0.59 14.11
CA ALA A 146 -12.39 -0.22 15.11
C ALA A 146 -13.55 -1.23 15.19
N LYS A 147 -13.91 -1.82 14.05
CA LYS A 147 -15.01 -2.81 13.96
C LYS A 147 -14.54 -4.22 14.35
N GLU A 148 -13.42 -4.67 13.78
CA GLU A 148 -13.03 -6.08 13.82
C GLU A 148 -12.00 -6.40 14.92
N LYS A 149 -11.33 -5.40 15.48
CA LYS A 149 -10.33 -5.52 16.56
C LYS A 149 -9.33 -6.65 16.29
N ILE A 150 -8.73 -6.64 15.09
CA ILE A 150 -7.75 -7.63 14.65
C ILE A 150 -6.42 -7.38 15.37
N ARG A 151 -5.88 -8.41 15.99
CA ARG A 151 -4.60 -8.36 16.69
C ARG A 151 -3.44 -8.62 15.74
N PHE A 152 -2.47 -7.68 15.69
CA PHE A 152 -1.25 -7.77 14.88
C PHE A 152 -0.02 -7.94 15.78
N ARG A 153 0.32 -9.19 16.08
CA ARG A 153 1.35 -9.53 17.06
C ARG A 153 2.75 -9.20 16.57
N SER A 154 3.51 -8.49 17.39
CA SER A 154 4.92 -8.18 17.17
C SER A 154 5.69 -8.13 18.50
N LYS A 155 6.98 -8.49 18.48
CA LYS A 155 7.87 -8.31 19.62
C LYS A 155 8.26 -6.85 19.87
N ALA A 156 8.09 -5.99 18.85
CA ALA A 156 8.47 -4.59 18.89
C ALA A 156 7.50 -3.76 18.00
N PRO A 157 6.21 -3.62 18.42
CA PRO A 157 5.20 -2.96 17.58
C PRO A 157 5.47 -1.46 17.37
N ALA A 158 6.12 -0.77 18.31
CA ALA A 158 6.39 0.66 18.22
C ALA A 158 7.69 0.99 17.46
N ARG A 159 8.58 0.01 17.24
CA ARG A 159 9.91 0.28 16.67
C ARG A 159 9.83 0.94 15.30
N GLY A 160 10.43 2.13 15.18
CA GLY A 160 10.47 2.92 13.94
C GLY A 160 9.36 3.97 13.82
N LEU A 161 8.46 4.09 14.82
CA LEU A 161 7.39 5.08 14.82
C LEU A 161 7.88 6.51 14.65
N GLU A 162 9.06 6.85 15.18
CA GLU A 162 9.70 8.16 15.03
C GLU A 162 9.95 8.55 13.57
N THR A 163 9.97 7.60 12.65
CA THR A 163 10.11 7.90 11.22
C THR A 163 8.80 8.37 10.58
N ALA A 164 7.67 8.09 11.21
CA ALA A 164 6.34 8.55 10.78
C ALA A 164 5.83 9.70 11.65
N LEU A 165 6.13 9.66 12.95
CA LEU A 165 5.69 10.65 13.93
C LEU A 165 6.89 11.54 14.33
N TYR A 166 7.00 12.69 13.72
CA TYR A 166 8.13 13.61 13.92
C TYR A 166 7.82 14.78 14.86
N LEU A 167 6.54 15.02 15.18
CA LEU A 167 6.07 16.09 16.05
C LEU A 167 5.55 15.51 17.38
N CYS A 168 6.09 15.95 18.49
CA CYS A 168 5.58 15.55 19.79
C CYS A 168 4.19 16.17 20.05
N PRO A 169 3.16 15.38 20.40
CA PRO A 169 1.82 15.91 20.68
C PRO A 169 1.74 16.78 21.92
N HIS A 170 2.65 16.61 22.87
CA HIS A 170 2.70 17.37 24.12
C HIS A 170 3.48 18.69 23.96
N CYS A 171 4.80 18.63 23.72
CA CYS A 171 5.64 19.84 23.69
C CYS A 171 5.72 20.51 22.31
N LYS A 172 5.13 19.93 21.26
CA LYS A 172 5.14 20.43 19.87
C LYS A 172 6.54 20.56 19.25
N SER A 173 7.55 19.96 19.84
CA SER A 173 8.92 19.95 19.28
C SER A 173 9.05 18.90 18.19
N ILE A 174 9.83 19.22 17.15
CA ILE A 174 10.13 18.32 16.02
C ILE A 174 11.42 17.56 16.30
N GLY A 175 11.43 16.25 15.92
CA GLY A 175 12.64 15.43 15.99
C GLY A 175 13.06 15.04 17.41
N THR A 176 12.15 15.16 18.40
CA THR A 176 12.41 14.81 19.80
C THR A 176 11.80 13.48 20.22
N LEU A 177 11.11 12.83 19.28
CA LEU A 177 10.50 11.51 19.50
C LEU A 177 11.48 10.40 19.14
N TYR A 178 11.49 9.34 19.93
CA TYR A 178 12.18 8.09 19.66
C TYR A 178 11.33 6.90 20.11
N SER A 179 11.48 5.75 19.48
CA SER A 179 10.72 4.56 19.81
C SER A 179 11.55 3.53 20.56
N THR A 180 10.89 2.84 21.49
CA THR A 180 11.36 1.58 22.09
C THR A 180 10.70 0.39 21.37
N LYS A 181 10.67 -0.76 22.02
CA LYS A 181 9.94 -1.92 21.48
C LYS A 181 8.43 -1.67 21.47
N ARG A 182 7.87 -1.01 22.47
CA ARG A 182 6.43 -0.86 22.67
C ARG A 182 5.96 0.59 22.76
N GLU A 183 6.85 1.53 23.05
CA GLU A 183 6.49 2.91 23.34
C GLU A 183 7.12 3.88 22.33
N ILE A 184 6.47 5.01 22.14
CA ILE A 184 7.07 6.23 21.61
C ILE A 184 7.29 7.20 22.77
N ILE A 185 8.47 7.79 22.85
CA ILE A 185 8.92 8.61 23.98
C ILE A 185 9.46 9.93 23.40
N CYS A 186 9.20 11.03 24.12
CA CYS A 186 9.78 12.34 23.82
C CYS A 186 10.77 12.75 24.90
N THR A 187 11.77 13.53 24.55
CA THR A 187 12.72 14.14 25.51
C THR A 187 12.06 15.04 26.55
N CYS A 188 10.83 15.52 26.30
CA CYS A 188 10.03 16.29 27.29
C CYS A 188 9.35 15.43 28.35
N GLY A 189 9.52 14.11 28.34
CA GLY A 189 8.86 13.18 29.25
C GLY A 189 7.57 12.56 28.73
N TYR A 190 6.99 13.04 27.62
CA TYR A 190 5.81 12.40 27.03
C TYR A 190 6.10 10.95 26.65
N ARG A 191 5.15 10.04 26.99
CA ARG A 191 5.19 8.62 26.65
C ARG A 191 3.83 8.14 26.19
N ALA A 192 3.82 7.23 25.19
CA ALA A 192 2.62 6.51 24.78
C ALA A 192 3.00 5.08 24.35
N GLU A 193 2.26 4.09 24.83
CA GLU A 193 2.39 2.70 24.38
C GLU A 193 1.66 2.53 23.04
N PHE A 194 2.27 1.78 22.13
CA PHE A 194 1.65 1.37 20.88
C PHE A 194 1.28 -0.11 20.95
N ASP A 195 -0.01 -0.39 20.93
CA ASP A 195 -0.55 -1.71 21.14
C ASP A 195 -0.54 -2.61 19.89
N GLU A 196 -0.98 -3.85 20.04
CA GLU A 196 -1.06 -4.84 18.96
C GLU A 196 -2.30 -4.62 18.05
N TYR A 197 -3.16 -3.66 18.38
CA TYR A 197 -4.31 -3.24 17.57
C TYR A 197 -4.02 -1.98 16.76
N GLY A 198 -2.84 -1.36 16.95
CA GLY A 198 -2.41 -0.18 16.22
C GLY A 198 -2.85 1.14 16.84
N TYR A 199 -3.21 1.14 18.14
CA TYR A 199 -3.62 2.33 18.87
C TYR A 199 -2.53 2.76 19.88
N PHE A 200 -2.62 4.04 20.24
CA PHE A 200 -1.80 4.60 21.30
C PHE A 200 -2.61 4.65 22.59
N GLU A 201 -2.02 4.17 23.66
CA GLU A 201 -2.50 4.34 25.01
C GLU A 201 -1.54 5.26 25.77
N ALA A 202 -2.08 6.23 26.52
CA ALA A 202 -1.24 7.04 27.40
C ALA A 202 -0.55 6.08 28.38
N ALA A 203 0.77 6.18 28.49
CA ALA A 203 1.47 5.42 29.52
C ALA A 203 0.94 5.89 30.88
N SER A 204 0.43 4.97 31.69
CA SER A 204 0.10 5.25 33.11
C SER A 204 1.37 5.75 33.80
N GLU A 205 1.25 6.85 34.53
CA GLU A 205 2.31 7.40 35.37
C GLU A 205 2.80 6.38 36.39
#